data_ffff901e56350a07121c4df14bd8fac7
#
_entry.id   ffff901e56350a07121c4df14bd8fac7
#
_cell.length_a   1.000
_cell.length_b   1.000
_cell.length_c   1.000
_cell.angle_alpha   90.00
_cell.angle_beta   90.00
_cell.angle_gamma   90.00
#
_symmetry.space_group_name_H-M   'P 1'
#
loop_
_entity.id
_entity.type
_entity.pdbx_description
1 polymer ?
#
loop_
_entity_poly.entity_id
_entity_poly.type
_entity_poly.pdbx_seq_one_letter_code
_entity_poly.pdbx_strand_id
1 'polypeptide(L)'
;KKNYKGLETRFIIHDASAKEVDEDTFFRTSESGGTLISSAYKKCLEIIEEDYPINDWNIYTFHFSDGDNWSGEDTKLCLDILKSRFLPIVNMFGYGQVESKYGSGQFIKDLNQHFKI
;
A
#
# COMPACT_ATOMS: atom_id res chain seq x y z
N LYS A 1 18.72 -1.61 -13.82
CA LYS A 1 18.94 -2.55 -12.86
C LYS A 1 19.13 -3.94 -13.40
N LYS A 2 20.14 -4.50 -13.08
CA LYS A 2 20.45 -5.73 -13.71
C LYS A 2 20.75 -6.85 -12.77
N ASN A 3 20.64 -6.60 -11.53
CA ASN A 3 21.00 -7.59 -10.55
C ASN A 3 19.77 -8.33 -10.09
N TYR A 4 19.47 -9.43 -10.72
CA TYR A 4 18.27 -10.18 -10.38
C TYR A 4 18.43 -11.05 -9.15
N LYS A 5 19.63 -11.14 -8.62
CA LYS A 5 19.81 -11.86 -7.38
C LYS A 5 19.29 -11.10 -6.20
N GLY A 6 19.05 -9.83 -6.39
CA GLY A 6 18.67 -8.98 -5.28
C GLY A 6 17.18 -8.83 -5.11
N LEU A 7 16.42 -9.90 -5.23
CA LEU A 7 15.00 -9.79 -4.93
C LEU A 7 14.81 -9.61 -3.44
N GLU A 8 14.16 -8.52 -3.06
CA GLU A 8 13.87 -8.25 -1.67
C GLU A 8 12.41 -7.95 -1.49
N THR A 9 11.84 -8.43 -0.42
CA THR A 9 10.44 -8.23 -0.11
C THR A 9 10.32 -7.63 1.28
N ARG A 10 9.47 -6.61 1.39
CA ARG A 10 9.22 -5.93 2.65
C ARG A 10 7.71 -5.98 2.93
N PHE A 11 7.37 -6.10 4.18
CA PHE A 11 5.99 -6.29 4.60
C PHE A 11 5.56 -5.20 5.56
N ILE A 12 4.39 -4.63 5.30
CA ILE A 12 3.82 -3.57 6.13
C ILE A 12 2.41 -3.98 6.50
N ILE A 13 2.08 -3.90 7.78
CA ILE A 13 0.69 -4.03 8.19
C ILE A 13 0.20 -2.65 8.59
N HIS A 14 -1.11 -2.44 8.44
CA HIS A 14 -1.67 -1.17 8.81
C HIS A 14 -3.05 -1.34 9.44
N ASP A 15 -3.28 -0.55 10.46
CA ASP A 15 -4.60 -0.37 11.02
C ASP A 15 -4.71 1.13 11.24
N ALA A 16 -4.74 1.63 12.48
CA ALA A 16 -4.71 3.07 12.70
C ALA A 16 -3.34 3.66 12.40
N SER A 17 -2.31 2.83 12.39
CA SER A 17 -0.97 3.25 12.00
C SER A 17 -0.30 2.13 11.24
N ALA A 18 0.80 2.42 10.58
CA ALA A 18 1.48 1.43 9.78
C ALA A 18 2.84 1.11 10.38
N LYS A 19 3.24 -0.15 10.25
CA LYS A 19 4.57 -0.53 10.67
C LYS A 19 5.07 -1.67 9.81
N GLU A 20 6.38 -1.69 9.63
CA GLU A 20 7.01 -2.78 8.91
C GLU A 20 7.14 -3.99 9.82
N VAL A 21 6.87 -5.18 9.26
CA VAL A 21 6.95 -6.43 10.02
C VAL A 21 7.65 -7.47 9.16
N ASP A 22 8.00 -8.59 9.76
CA ASP A 22 8.56 -9.68 8.98
C ASP A 22 7.44 -10.48 8.32
N GLU A 23 7.84 -11.36 7.43
CA GLU A 23 6.89 -12.13 6.64
C GLU A 23 5.95 -12.95 7.52
N ASP A 24 6.51 -13.58 8.56
CA ASP A 24 5.73 -14.43 9.43
C ASP A 24 4.65 -13.63 10.15
N THR A 25 5.02 -12.47 10.67
CA THR A 25 4.06 -11.61 11.36
C THR A 25 2.99 -11.13 10.38
N PHE A 26 3.40 -10.78 9.17
CA PHE A 26 2.48 -10.26 8.17
C PHE A 26 1.37 -11.27 7.89
N PHE A 27 1.73 -12.53 7.70
CA PHE A 27 0.74 -13.52 7.32
C PHE A 27 -0.08 -14.04 8.49
N ARG A 28 0.36 -13.76 9.71
CA ARG A 28 -0.38 -14.23 10.88
C ARG A 28 -1.24 -13.16 11.53
N THR A 29 -1.08 -11.91 11.11
CA THR A 29 -1.81 -10.84 11.73
C THR A 29 -3.22 -10.75 11.16
N SER A 30 -4.19 -10.67 12.07
CA SER A 30 -5.58 -10.41 11.69
C SER A 30 -5.86 -8.95 11.93
N GLU A 31 -6.35 -8.29 10.90
CA GLU A 31 -6.71 -6.90 11.00
C GLU A 31 -8.01 -6.71 11.75
N SER A 32 -8.04 -5.77 12.64
CA SER A 32 -9.27 -5.42 13.33
C SER A 32 -9.17 -3.97 13.74
N GLY A 33 -10.27 -3.25 13.65
CA GLY A 33 -10.32 -1.88 14.06
C GLY A 33 -10.16 -0.92 12.91
N GLY A 34 -10.03 0.33 13.23
CA GLY A 34 -9.98 1.37 12.22
C GLY A 34 -8.72 1.31 11.40
N THR A 35 -8.85 1.69 10.15
CA THR A 35 -7.75 1.63 9.20
C THR A 35 -7.50 3.01 8.64
N LEU A 36 -6.26 3.43 8.71
CA LEU A 36 -5.82 4.67 8.10
C LEU A 36 -4.90 4.30 6.96
N ILE A 37 -5.47 4.14 5.78
CA ILE A 37 -4.73 3.59 4.64
C ILE A 37 -3.54 4.46 4.27
N SER A 38 -3.67 5.78 4.39
CA SER A 38 -2.57 6.66 4.02
C SER A 38 -1.31 6.39 4.85
N SER A 39 -1.46 5.88 6.08
CA SER A 39 -0.29 5.58 6.89
C SER A 39 0.56 4.48 6.26
N ALA A 40 -0.08 3.51 5.63
CA ALA A 40 0.64 2.45 4.95
C ALA A 40 1.40 3.00 3.75
N TYR A 41 0.78 3.88 3.00
CA TYR A 41 1.44 4.46 1.84
C TYR A 41 2.63 5.31 2.25
N LYS A 42 2.48 6.09 3.32
CA LYS A 42 3.59 6.90 3.80
C LYS A 42 4.74 6.03 4.29
N LYS A 43 4.42 4.95 5.00
CA LYS A 43 5.45 4.04 5.49
C LYS A 43 6.18 3.37 4.33
N CYS A 44 5.44 2.98 3.31
CA CYS A 44 6.04 2.35 2.15
C CYS A 44 6.99 3.31 1.43
N LEU A 45 6.59 4.56 1.26
CA LEU A 45 7.46 5.55 0.63
C LEU A 45 8.73 5.78 1.45
N GLU A 46 8.60 5.79 2.77
CA GLU A 46 9.75 5.95 3.64
C GLU A 46 10.75 4.82 3.42
N ILE A 47 10.26 3.58 3.33
CA ILE A 47 11.14 2.44 3.11
C ILE A 47 11.82 2.54 1.75
N ILE A 48 11.06 2.92 0.73
CA ILE A 48 11.62 3.06 -0.61
C ILE A 48 12.73 4.10 -0.62
N GLU A 49 12.49 5.24 -0.01
CA GLU A 49 13.47 6.32 -0.03
C GLU A 49 14.73 5.95 0.72
N GLU A 50 14.60 5.20 1.80
CA GLU A 50 15.74 4.86 2.62
C GLU A 50 16.55 3.70 2.05
N ASP A 51 15.88 2.70 1.50
CA ASP A 51 16.55 1.45 1.20
C ASP A 51 16.58 1.10 -0.29
N TYR A 52 15.75 1.72 -1.11
CA TYR A 52 15.61 1.28 -2.50
C TYR A 52 15.62 2.44 -3.47
N PRO A 53 16.77 3.06 -3.71
CA PRO A 53 16.84 4.16 -4.68
C PRO A 53 16.29 3.73 -6.03
N ILE A 54 15.48 4.56 -6.61
CA ILE A 54 14.75 4.18 -7.82
C ILE A 54 15.67 3.98 -9.02
N ASN A 55 16.88 4.53 -8.97
CA ASN A 55 17.83 4.31 -10.06
C ASN A 55 18.45 2.93 -10.01
N ASP A 56 18.37 2.27 -8.88
CA ASP A 56 19.03 0.97 -8.69
C ASP A 56 18.05 -0.18 -8.58
N TRP A 57 16.77 0.10 -8.36
CA TRP A 57 15.80 -0.94 -8.08
C TRP A 57 14.56 -0.77 -8.93
N ASN A 58 14.01 -1.89 -9.34
CA ASN A 58 12.63 -1.92 -9.85
C ASN A 58 11.73 -2.17 -8.66
N ILE A 59 10.69 -1.37 -8.54
CA ILE A 59 9.86 -1.38 -7.35
C ILE A 59 8.44 -1.80 -7.72
N TYR A 60 7.96 -2.83 -7.06
CA TYR A 60 6.62 -3.34 -7.25
C TYR A 60 5.91 -3.29 -5.90
N THR A 61 4.79 -2.59 -5.85
CA THR A 61 4.02 -2.44 -4.61
C THR A 61 2.68 -3.13 -4.74
N PHE A 62 2.30 -3.82 -3.69
CA PHE A 62 1.02 -4.50 -3.65
C PHE A 62 0.32 -4.16 -2.35
N HIS A 63 -0.92 -3.73 -2.46
CA HIS A 63 -1.73 -3.32 -1.32
C HIS A 63 -2.97 -4.20 -1.25
N PHE A 64 -3.20 -4.80 -0.10
CA PHE A 64 -4.36 -5.66 0.13
C PHE A 64 -5.17 -5.07 1.26
N SER A 65 -6.47 -4.98 1.07
CA SER A 65 -7.33 -4.31 2.02
C SER A 65 -8.76 -4.82 1.84
N ASP A 66 -9.59 -4.63 2.86
CA ASP A 66 -11.02 -4.94 2.71
C ASP A 66 -11.79 -3.74 2.17
N GLY A 67 -11.10 -2.67 1.86
CA GLY A 67 -11.72 -1.53 1.22
C GLY A 67 -12.23 -0.46 2.18
N ASP A 68 -12.11 -0.68 3.47
CA ASP A 68 -12.52 0.32 4.45
C ASP A 68 -11.38 1.25 4.77
N ASN A 69 -11.68 2.52 4.85
CA ASN A 69 -10.70 3.51 5.26
C ASN A 69 -11.32 4.37 6.34
N TRP A 70 -10.46 5.05 7.08
CA TRP A 70 -10.84 5.87 8.23
C TRP A 70 -11.86 6.94 7.85
N SER A 71 -11.64 7.61 6.74
CA SER A 71 -12.51 8.71 6.32
C SER A 71 -12.35 8.97 4.85
N GLY A 72 -13.31 9.73 4.30
CA GLY A 72 -13.20 10.14 2.91
C GLY A 72 -12.03 11.07 2.68
N GLU A 73 -11.67 11.85 3.69
CA GLU A 73 -10.51 12.72 3.56
C GLU A 73 -9.23 11.93 3.47
N ASP A 74 -9.14 10.84 4.24
CA ASP A 74 -7.96 10.01 4.14
C ASP A 74 -7.89 9.32 2.78
N THR A 75 -9.04 8.94 2.24
CA THR A 75 -9.07 8.35 0.90
C THR A 75 -8.53 9.33 -0.13
N LYS A 76 -8.93 10.60 -0.03
CA LYS A 76 -8.41 11.61 -0.94
C LYS A 76 -6.91 11.75 -0.81
N LEU A 77 -6.40 11.71 0.41
CA LEU A 77 -4.97 11.76 0.65
C LEU A 77 -4.28 10.57 0.02
N CYS A 78 -4.85 9.37 0.14
CA CYS A 78 -4.29 8.19 -0.48
C CYS A 78 -4.21 8.34 -1.99
N LEU A 79 -5.28 8.82 -2.61
CA LEU A 79 -5.30 8.99 -4.06
C LEU A 79 -4.26 9.99 -4.50
N ASP A 80 -4.11 11.07 -3.73
CA ASP A 80 -3.12 12.08 -4.04
C ASP A 80 -1.71 11.54 -3.91
N ILE A 81 -1.45 10.77 -2.86
CA ILE A 81 -0.14 10.16 -2.66
C ILE A 81 0.18 9.20 -3.79
N LEU A 82 -0.79 8.37 -4.17
CA LEU A 82 -0.57 7.44 -5.27
C LEU A 82 -0.22 8.18 -6.55
N LYS A 83 -0.98 9.21 -6.86
CA LYS A 83 -0.79 9.91 -8.11
C LYS A 83 0.52 10.68 -8.14
N SER A 84 0.85 11.37 -7.05
CA SER A 84 1.98 12.29 -7.06
C SER A 84 3.28 11.68 -6.56
N ARG A 85 3.21 10.62 -5.74
CA ARG A 85 4.40 10.08 -5.12
C ARG A 85 4.73 8.65 -5.55
N PHE A 86 3.72 7.80 -5.71
CA PHE A 86 3.94 6.40 -6.03
C PHE A 86 4.07 6.15 -7.53
N LEU A 87 3.08 6.55 -8.30
CA LEU A 87 3.06 6.20 -9.71
C LEU A 87 4.30 6.69 -10.46
N PRO A 88 4.87 7.84 -10.11
CA PRO A 88 6.08 8.27 -10.81
C PRO A 88 7.31 7.41 -10.53
N ILE A 89 7.34 6.68 -9.41
CA ILE A 89 8.57 5.98 -9.03
C ILE A 89 8.46 4.47 -9.01
N VAL A 90 7.25 3.90 -8.93
CA VAL A 90 7.13 2.45 -8.89
C VAL A 90 6.91 1.91 -10.28
N ASN A 91 7.37 0.69 -10.50
CA ASN A 91 7.16 0.01 -11.77
C ASN A 91 5.77 -0.57 -11.87
N MET A 92 5.17 -0.88 -10.73
CA MET A 92 3.82 -1.40 -10.70
C MET A 92 3.22 -1.18 -9.33
N PHE A 93 1.94 -0.83 -9.30
CA PHE A 93 1.17 -0.78 -8.08
C PHE A 93 -0.06 -1.65 -8.28
N GLY A 94 -0.21 -2.66 -7.44
CA GLY A 94 -1.35 -3.55 -7.50
C GLY A 94 -2.20 -3.40 -6.26
N TYR A 95 -3.50 -3.45 -6.45
CA TYR A 95 -4.43 -3.40 -5.33
C TYR A 95 -5.33 -4.61 -5.37
N GLY A 96 -5.36 -5.36 -4.27
CA GLY A 96 -6.23 -6.50 -4.12
C GLY A 96 -7.22 -6.26 -3.00
N GLN A 97 -8.49 -6.40 -3.31
CA GLN A 97 -9.51 -6.22 -2.30
C GLN A 97 -10.03 -7.56 -1.84
N VAL A 98 -9.95 -7.78 -0.52
CA VAL A 98 -10.46 -9.00 0.08
C VAL A 98 -11.83 -8.71 0.64
N GLU A 99 -12.70 -9.68 0.51
CA GLU A 99 -14.03 -9.57 1.07
C GLU A 99 -13.98 -9.61 2.57
N SER A 100 -14.78 -8.77 3.19
CA SER A 100 -14.91 -8.72 4.61
C SER A 100 -16.38 -8.58 4.95
N LYS A 101 -16.78 -9.24 6.04
CA LYS A 101 -18.14 -9.13 6.51
C LYS A 101 -18.51 -7.67 6.81
N TYR A 102 -17.55 -6.90 7.24
CA TYR A 102 -17.79 -5.53 7.69
C TYR A 102 -17.19 -4.49 6.75
N GLY A 103 -16.49 -4.92 5.72
CA GLY A 103 -15.86 -4.00 4.81
C GLY A 103 -16.83 -3.44 3.78
N SER A 104 -16.68 -2.17 3.49
CA SER A 104 -17.57 -1.49 2.57
C SER A 104 -17.20 -1.73 1.11
N GLY A 105 -15.95 -2.08 0.84
CA GLY A 105 -15.49 -2.21 -0.53
C GLY A 105 -15.38 -0.89 -1.26
N GLN A 106 -15.39 0.21 -0.52
CA GLN A 106 -15.44 1.51 -1.17
C GLN A 106 -14.12 1.93 -1.81
N PHE A 107 -13.00 1.47 -1.24
CA PHE A 107 -11.71 1.95 -1.70
C PHE A 107 -11.42 1.57 -3.15
N ILE A 108 -11.77 0.35 -3.55
CA ILE A 108 -11.51 -0.03 -4.95
C ILE A 108 -12.39 0.78 -5.90
N LYS A 109 -13.59 1.14 -5.47
CA LYS A 109 -14.44 1.98 -6.29
C LYS A 109 -13.82 3.36 -6.47
N ASP A 110 -13.24 3.89 -5.41
CA ASP A 110 -12.58 5.19 -5.49
C ASP A 110 -11.36 5.14 -6.38
N LEU A 111 -10.57 4.06 -6.31
CA LEU A 111 -9.42 3.90 -7.18
C LEU A 111 -9.85 3.83 -8.65
N ASN A 112 -10.87 3.05 -8.95
CA ASN A 112 -11.33 2.91 -10.32
C ASN A 112 -11.83 4.21 -10.88
N GLN A 113 -12.55 4.97 -10.06
CA GLN A 113 -13.10 6.23 -10.50
C GLN A 113 -12.01 7.25 -10.77
N HIS A 114 -11.00 7.25 -9.94
CA HIS A 114 -9.94 8.25 -10.03
C HIS A 114 -8.91 7.93 -11.10
N PHE A 115 -8.56 6.66 -11.25
CA PHE A 115 -7.47 6.26 -12.13
C PHE A 115 -7.92 5.53 -13.38
N LYS A 116 -9.18 5.22 -13.51
CA LYS A 116 -9.73 4.54 -14.67
C LYS A 116 -9.00 3.24 -14.98
N ILE A 117 -8.86 2.45 -13.97
CA ILE A 117 -8.17 1.19 -14.10
C ILE A 117 -9.02 0.19 -14.86
#